data_c4dfde23d0f7987963d8a78a50ad5cc0
#
_entry.id   c4dfde23d0f7987963d8a78a50ad5cc0
#
_cell.length_a   1.000
_cell.length_b   1.000
_cell.length_c   1.000
_cell.angle_alpha   90.00
_cell.angle_beta   90.00
_cell.angle_gamma   90.00
#
_symmetry.space_group_name_H-M   'P 1'
#
loop_
_entity.id
_entity.type
_entity.pdbx_description
1 polymer ?
#
loop_
_entity_poly.entity_id
_entity_poly.type
_entity_poly.pdbx_seq_one_letter_code
_entity_poly.pdbx_strand_id
1 'polypeptide(L)'
;REEPLWMTTSWGSTETSPAITAAPWQLERPGVIGLPLPGAVVKFVPNAGKLEMRIKGPHVFPGYRDNEEETKAAFDDDGWYRIGDAGYLDEEDNPGSGIVFNGRVAEDFKLTSGTWVNVGTLRLQAVSALAPLAQDVVVTGHDRSEIGLLVFLTEAARQLPRDDVAAKVRAALQALKAHAGGSSQAPARALLLPDAPSLAAGEITDK
;
A
#
# COMPACT_ATOMS: atom_id res chain seq x y z
N ARG A 1 -22.36 -28.39 4.88
CA ARG A 1 -21.37 -27.84 3.93
C ARG A 1 -21.44 -26.33 4.09
N GLU A 2 -20.37 -25.72 4.59
CA GLU A 2 -20.24 -24.25 4.55
C GLU A 2 -20.07 -23.87 3.08
N GLU A 3 -20.94 -23.00 2.58
CA GLU A 3 -20.77 -22.44 1.25
C GLU A 3 -19.58 -21.50 1.27
N PRO A 4 -18.70 -21.52 0.26
CA PRO A 4 -17.56 -20.64 0.22
C PRO A 4 -18.04 -19.17 0.17
N LEU A 5 -17.47 -18.34 1.02
CA LEU A 5 -17.77 -16.92 1.04
C LEU A 5 -17.30 -16.29 -0.30
N TRP A 6 -18.22 -15.64 -0.99
CA TRP A 6 -17.89 -14.86 -2.19
C TRP A 6 -17.15 -13.57 -1.76
N MET A 7 -15.90 -13.46 -2.18
CA MET A 7 -15.09 -12.26 -1.93
C MET A 7 -14.80 -11.54 -3.25
N THR A 8 -15.04 -10.25 -3.26
CA THR A 8 -14.73 -9.35 -4.36
C THR A 8 -14.05 -8.10 -3.83
N THR A 9 -13.51 -7.28 -4.72
CA THR A 9 -12.87 -6.00 -4.37
C THR A 9 -13.23 -4.93 -5.40
N SER A 10 -13.06 -3.68 -4.97
CA SER A 10 -13.05 -2.50 -5.83
C SER A 10 -11.92 -1.59 -5.40
N TRP A 11 -11.48 -0.71 -6.31
CA TRP A 11 -10.46 0.30 -6.03
C TRP A 11 -10.89 1.65 -6.59
N GLY A 12 -10.58 2.70 -5.85
CA GLY A 12 -10.88 4.08 -6.19
C GLY A 12 -10.67 5.02 -5.03
N SER A 13 -11.15 6.24 -5.17
CA SER A 13 -11.08 7.30 -4.17
C SER A 13 -12.34 8.15 -4.19
N THR A 14 -12.46 9.10 -3.26
CA THR A 14 -13.56 10.08 -3.25
C THR A 14 -13.62 10.85 -4.57
N GLU A 15 -12.47 11.22 -5.11
CA GLU A 15 -12.33 11.93 -6.37
C GLU A 15 -12.77 11.12 -7.61
N THR A 16 -13.05 9.84 -7.43
CA THR A 16 -13.47 8.93 -8.52
C THR A 16 -14.84 8.27 -8.29
N SER A 17 -15.64 8.78 -7.36
CA SER A 17 -17.09 8.56 -7.12
C SER A 17 -17.56 7.11 -6.97
N PRO A 18 -17.11 6.31 -6.06
CA PRO A 18 -15.83 6.12 -5.40
C PRO A 18 -14.96 5.07 -6.08
N ALA A 19 -15.47 4.34 -7.09
CA ALA A 19 -14.81 3.18 -7.69
C ALA A 19 -14.35 3.43 -9.13
N ILE A 20 -13.14 2.99 -9.44
CA ILE A 20 -12.55 2.99 -10.78
C ILE A 20 -12.55 1.59 -11.34
N THR A 21 -12.22 0.60 -10.50
CA THR A 21 -12.16 -0.81 -10.88
C THR A 21 -12.99 -1.66 -9.95
N ALA A 22 -13.41 -2.81 -10.45
CA ALA A 22 -14.02 -3.87 -9.64
C ALA A 22 -13.66 -5.24 -10.21
N ALA A 23 -13.63 -6.26 -9.35
CA ALA A 23 -13.47 -7.64 -9.76
C ALA A 23 -14.85 -8.31 -9.81
N PRO A 24 -15.44 -8.57 -11.02
CA PRO A 24 -16.73 -9.24 -11.14
C PRO A 24 -16.62 -10.77 -11.01
N TRP A 25 -15.45 -11.30 -10.61
CA TRP A 25 -15.19 -12.71 -10.36
C TRP A 25 -14.72 -12.94 -8.92
N GLN A 26 -14.74 -14.18 -8.50
CA GLN A 26 -14.20 -14.58 -7.19
C GLN A 26 -12.67 -14.44 -7.20
N LEU A 27 -12.13 -13.70 -6.22
CA LEU A 27 -10.70 -13.52 -6.07
C LEU A 27 -10.05 -14.77 -5.45
N GLU A 28 -9.00 -15.26 -6.08
CA GLU A 28 -8.19 -16.38 -5.59
C GLU A 28 -7.00 -15.92 -4.73
N ARG A 29 -6.60 -14.66 -4.89
CA ARG A 29 -5.45 -14.08 -4.20
C ARG A 29 -5.63 -12.59 -3.93
N PRO A 30 -5.01 -12.04 -2.87
CA PRO A 30 -5.04 -10.60 -2.59
C PRO A 30 -4.22 -9.79 -3.62
N GLY A 31 -4.51 -8.49 -3.70
CA GLY A 31 -3.77 -7.54 -4.51
C GLY A 31 -4.40 -7.24 -5.87
N VAL A 32 -5.18 -8.15 -6.44
CA VAL A 32 -5.93 -7.89 -7.68
C VAL A 32 -7.11 -6.98 -7.37
N ILE A 33 -7.17 -5.83 -8.04
CA ILE A 33 -8.22 -4.80 -7.86
C ILE A 33 -9.27 -4.79 -8.98
N GLY A 34 -9.19 -5.78 -9.87
CA GLY A 34 -10.19 -5.99 -10.93
C GLY A 34 -9.92 -5.22 -12.23
N LEU A 35 -10.98 -5.00 -12.97
CA LEU A 35 -10.98 -4.32 -14.27
C LEU A 35 -11.61 -2.94 -14.17
N PRO A 36 -11.24 -1.98 -15.03
CA PRO A 36 -11.90 -0.69 -15.11
C PRO A 36 -13.40 -0.84 -15.33
N LEU A 37 -14.18 -0.08 -14.56
CA LEU A 37 -15.63 0.00 -14.73
C LEU A 37 -16.00 0.64 -16.08
N PRO A 38 -17.18 0.40 -16.62
CA PRO A 38 -17.61 1.01 -17.87
C PRO A 38 -17.46 2.54 -17.85
N GLY A 39 -16.72 3.08 -18.82
CA GLY A 39 -16.41 4.50 -18.91
C GLY A 39 -15.15 4.94 -18.16
N ALA A 40 -14.59 4.11 -17.29
CA ALA A 40 -13.29 4.34 -16.66
C ALA A 40 -12.15 3.91 -17.59
N VAL A 41 -11.11 4.73 -17.67
CA VAL A 41 -9.87 4.41 -18.39
C VAL A 41 -8.70 4.59 -17.43
N VAL A 42 -7.82 3.59 -17.37
CA VAL A 42 -6.59 3.61 -16.58
C VAL A 42 -5.40 3.53 -17.51
N LYS A 43 -4.43 4.43 -17.34
CA LYS A 43 -3.10 4.32 -17.98
C LYS A 43 -2.03 4.14 -16.91
N PHE A 44 -0.97 3.44 -17.27
CA PHE A 44 0.20 3.23 -16.43
C PHE A 44 1.34 4.15 -16.88
N VAL A 45 1.86 4.97 -15.97
CA VAL A 45 2.91 5.95 -16.25
C VAL A 45 4.11 5.68 -15.35
N PRO A 46 5.33 5.50 -15.90
CA PRO A 46 6.52 5.34 -15.07
C PRO A 46 6.71 6.53 -14.12
N ASN A 47 6.77 6.26 -12.82
CA ASN A 47 6.99 7.24 -11.77
C ASN A 47 7.70 6.60 -10.58
N ALA A 48 8.84 7.16 -10.17
CA ALA A 48 9.61 6.73 -8.99
C ALA A 48 9.90 5.21 -8.93
N GLY A 49 10.16 4.58 -10.07
CA GLY A 49 10.45 3.14 -10.15
C GLY A 49 9.22 2.22 -10.17
N LYS A 50 8.02 2.80 -10.17
CA LYS A 50 6.72 2.11 -10.31
C LYS A 50 5.96 2.58 -11.55
N LEU A 51 4.84 1.95 -11.79
CA LEU A 51 3.85 2.38 -12.78
C LEU A 51 2.69 3.05 -12.04
N GLU A 52 2.67 4.40 -12.04
CA GLU A 52 1.57 5.19 -11.50
C GLU A 52 0.31 4.98 -12.36
N MET A 53 -0.79 4.68 -11.70
CA MET A 53 -2.10 4.61 -12.35
C MET A 53 -2.68 6.02 -12.48
N ARG A 54 -2.98 6.44 -13.71
CA ARG A 54 -3.70 7.69 -13.99
C ARG A 54 -5.04 7.40 -14.64
N ILE A 55 -6.04 8.19 -14.32
CA ILE A 55 -7.42 7.87 -14.57
C ILE A 55 -8.11 8.95 -15.39
N LYS A 56 -8.96 8.51 -16.35
CA LYS A 56 -9.95 9.32 -17.03
C LYS A 56 -11.32 8.66 -16.97
N GLY A 57 -12.36 9.46 -16.95
CA GLY A 57 -13.73 9.00 -17.03
C GLY A 57 -14.74 10.02 -16.51
N PRO A 58 -16.02 9.83 -16.77
CA PRO A 58 -17.08 10.75 -16.34
C PRO A 58 -17.30 10.78 -14.83
N HIS A 59 -16.76 9.80 -14.11
CA HIS A 59 -16.82 9.66 -12.65
C HIS A 59 -15.70 10.38 -11.91
N VAL A 60 -14.68 10.89 -12.66
CA VAL A 60 -13.58 11.67 -12.07
C VAL A 60 -14.09 13.07 -11.76
N PHE A 61 -13.80 13.56 -10.55
CA PHE A 61 -14.19 14.89 -10.11
C PHE A 61 -13.61 16.01 -10.99
N PRO A 62 -14.25 17.16 -11.08
CA PRO A 62 -13.73 18.29 -11.89
C PRO A 62 -12.62 19.07 -11.20
N GLY A 63 -12.44 18.90 -9.89
CA GLY A 63 -11.45 19.61 -9.09
C GLY A 63 -11.89 19.85 -7.65
N TYR A 64 -10.98 20.36 -6.83
CA TYR A 64 -11.24 20.73 -5.45
C TYR A 64 -11.92 22.10 -5.36
N ARG A 65 -12.93 22.20 -4.50
CA ARG A 65 -13.65 23.43 -4.30
C ARG A 65 -12.74 24.51 -3.69
N ASP A 66 -12.74 25.69 -4.30
CA ASP A 66 -11.98 26.86 -3.84
C ASP A 66 -10.46 26.61 -3.69
N ASN A 67 -9.91 25.61 -4.42
CA ASN A 67 -8.50 25.24 -4.39
C ASN A 67 -7.98 24.90 -5.80
N GLU A 68 -7.66 25.94 -6.57
CA GLU A 68 -7.18 25.81 -7.95
C GLU A 68 -5.78 25.18 -8.03
N GLU A 69 -4.93 25.47 -7.06
CA GLU A 69 -3.55 24.96 -7.01
C GLU A 69 -3.54 23.43 -6.86
N GLU A 70 -4.26 22.92 -5.88
CA GLU A 70 -4.42 21.46 -5.66
C GLU A 70 -5.13 20.81 -6.86
N THR A 71 -6.14 21.47 -7.42
CA THR A 71 -6.83 20.98 -8.61
C THR A 71 -5.86 20.82 -9.77
N LYS A 72 -5.03 21.82 -10.03
CA LYS A 72 -4.03 21.77 -11.10
C LYS A 72 -2.97 20.69 -10.83
N ALA A 73 -2.54 20.51 -9.58
CA ALA A 73 -1.59 19.47 -9.20
C ALA A 73 -2.17 18.05 -9.34
N ALA A 74 -3.49 17.91 -9.16
CA ALA A 74 -4.17 16.62 -9.23
C ALA A 74 -4.28 16.04 -10.65
N PHE A 75 -4.08 16.85 -11.70
CA PHE A 75 -4.16 16.40 -13.08
C PHE A 75 -2.83 16.55 -13.82
N ASP A 76 -2.61 15.71 -14.83
CA ASP A 76 -1.51 15.92 -15.78
C ASP A 76 -1.94 16.86 -16.92
N ASP A 77 -0.98 17.26 -17.78
CA ASP A 77 -1.22 18.21 -18.87
C ASP A 77 -2.25 17.71 -19.89
N ASP A 78 -2.46 16.41 -19.97
CA ASP A 78 -3.47 15.78 -20.82
C ASP A 78 -4.82 15.59 -20.09
N GLY A 79 -4.95 16.05 -18.84
CA GLY A 79 -6.17 15.96 -18.03
C GLY A 79 -6.45 14.58 -17.44
N TRP A 80 -5.41 13.78 -17.17
CA TRP A 80 -5.55 12.54 -16.42
C TRP A 80 -5.38 12.80 -14.93
N TYR A 81 -6.31 12.31 -14.13
CA TYR A 81 -6.23 12.40 -12.68
C TYR A 81 -5.10 11.51 -12.15
N ARG A 82 -4.22 12.12 -11.34
CA ARG A 82 -3.09 11.49 -10.65
C ARG A 82 -3.53 11.01 -9.29
N ILE A 83 -4.02 9.77 -9.19
CA ILE A 83 -4.48 9.23 -7.91
C ILE A 83 -3.31 8.96 -6.93
N GLY A 84 -2.08 8.85 -7.44
CA GLY A 84 -0.88 8.59 -6.63
C GLY A 84 -0.68 7.14 -6.24
N ASP A 85 -1.49 6.23 -6.75
CA ASP A 85 -1.37 4.81 -6.55
C ASP A 85 -0.64 4.16 -7.73
N ALA A 86 0.11 3.09 -7.48
CA ALA A 86 0.78 2.30 -8.48
C ALA A 86 0.08 0.96 -8.71
N GLY A 87 0.20 0.44 -9.91
CA GLY A 87 -0.32 -0.87 -10.29
C GLY A 87 0.29 -1.37 -11.59
N TYR A 88 -0.03 -2.60 -11.95
CA TYR A 88 0.37 -3.23 -13.19
C TYR A 88 -0.68 -4.27 -13.61
N LEU A 89 -0.64 -4.70 -14.87
CA LEU A 89 -1.51 -5.80 -15.33
C LEU A 89 -1.09 -7.10 -14.64
N ASP A 90 -2.05 -7.90 -14.24
CA ASP A 90 -1.80 -9.19 -13.61
C ASP A 90 -1.04 -10.14 -14.55
N GLU A 91 -1.45 -10.15 -15.80
CA GLU A 91 -0.74 -10.79 -16.90
C GLU A 91 -0.44 -9.73 -17.96
N GLU A 92 0.83 -9.54 -18.33
CA GLU A 92 1.29 -8.44 -19.20
C GLU A 92 0.56 -8.42 -20.56
N ASP A 93 0.30 -9.59 -21.13
CA ASP A 93 -0.35 -9.75 -22.44
C ASP A 93 -1.87 -9.96 -22.35
N ASN A 94 -2.45 -9.93 -21.17
CA ASN A 94 -3.88 -10.19 -20.95
C ASN A 94 -4.53 -9.10 -20.08
N PRO A 95 -4.98 -7.98 -20.65
CA PRO A 95 -5.67 -6.94 -19.88
C PRO A 95 -6.91 -7.42 -19.15
N GLY A 96 -7.50 -8.56 -19.55
CA GLY A 96 -8.66 -9.18 -18.92
C GLY A 96 -8.36 -9.89 -17.59
N SER A 97 -7.08 -10.14 -17.27
CA SER A 97 -6.67 -10.75 -15.99
C SER A 97 -6.83 -9.80 -14.79
N GLY A 98 -6.92 -8.51 -15.05
CA GLY A 98 -7.11 -7.48 -14.05
C GLY A 98 -5.84 -6.69 -13.75
N ILE A 99 -5.99 -5.74 -12.83
CA ILE A 99 -4.91 -4.88 -12.34
C ILE A 99 -4.49 -5.34 -10.94
N VAL A 100 -3.19 -5.39 -10.70
CA VAL A 100 -2.60 -5.62 -9.38
C VAL A 100 -2.21 -4.29 -8.77
N PHE A 101 -2.66 -4.03 -7.54
CA PHE A 101 -2.28 -2.85 -6.77
C PHE A 101 -0.85 -2.99 -6.23
N ASN A 102 -0.05 -1.95 -6.41
CA ASN A 102 1.37 -1.93 -6.01
C ASN A 102 1.71 -0.78 -5.04
N GLY A 103 0.78 -0.46 -4.14
CA GLY A 103 0.97 0.57 -3.13
C GLY A 103 0.95 2.00 -3.68
N ARG A 104 1.28 2.97 -2.84
CA ARG A 104 1.34 4.37 -3.23
C ARG A 104 2.73 4.73 -3.78
N VAL A 105 2.75 5.61 -4.79
CA VAL A 105 4.01 6.10 -5.37
C VAL A 105 4.81 6.93 -4.35
N ALA A 106 4.11 7.78 -3.58
CA ALA A 106 4.74 8.68 -2.62
C ALA A 106 5.28 7.99 -1.35
N GLU A 107 4.83 6.76 -1.06
CA GLU A 107 5.28 6.03 0.14
C GLU A 107 6.64 5.34 -0.07
N ASP A 108 6.98 5.01 -1.32
CA ASP A 108 8.24 4.35 -1.61
C ASP A 108 9.41 5.31 -1.49
N PHE A 109 10.52 4.78 -0.98
CA PHE A 109 11.73 5.56 -0.79
C PHE A 109 12.99 4.79 -1.22
N LYS A 110 14.11 5.51 -1.32
CA LYS A 110 15.42 4.91 -1.57
C LYS A 110 16.22 4.78 -0.29
N LEU A 111 16.97 3.68 -0.19
CA LEU A 111 18.08 3.55 0.73
C LEU A 111 19.28 4.36 0.23
N THR A 112 20.27 4.60 1.08
CA THR A 112 21.56 5.24 0.70
C THR A 112 22.31 4.49 -0.40
N SER A 113 22.03 3.19 -0.58
CA SER A 113 22.51 2.37 -1.70
C SER A 113 21.88 2.72 -3.05
N GLY A 114 20.85 3.59 -3.07
CA GLY A 114 20.04 3.88 -4.25
C GLY A 114 18.93 2.85 -4.53
N THR A 115 18.84 1.79 -3.75
CA THR A 115 17.83 0.73 -3.94
C THR A 115 16.46 1.18 -3.46
N TRP A 116 15.44 0.99 -4.28
CA TRP A 116 14.05 1.28 -3.93
C TRP A 116 13.48 0.29 -2.92
N VAL A 117 12.72 0.81 -1.95
CA VAL A 117 11.92 0.05 -0.99
C VAL A 117 10.45 0.17 -1.37
N ASN A 118 9.80 -0.96 -1.67
CA ASN A 118 8.36 -1.02 -1.86
C ASN A 118 7.66 -1.09 -0.50
N VAL A 119 7.26 0.06 -0.01
CA VAL A 119 6.69 0.23 1.33
C VAL A 119 5.39 -0.55 1.47
N GLY A 120 4.47 -0.45 0.50
CA GLY A 120 3.17 -1.12 0.56
C GLY A 120 3.29 -2.64 0.67
N THR A 121 4.11 -3.26 -0.17
CA THR A 121 4.34 -4.71 -0.13
C THR A 121 5.01 -5.14 1.18
N LEU A 122 6.07 -4.44 1.59
CA LEU A 122 6.79 -4.77 2.81
C LEU A 122 5.93 -4.59 4.07
N ARG A 123 5.08 -3.57 4.11
CA ARG A 123 4.12 -3.35 5.21
C ARG A 123 3.17 -4.54 5.35
N LEU A 124 2.56 -5.00 4.26
CA LEU A 124 1.66 -6.15 4.28
C LEU A 124 2.35 -7.43 4.75
N GLN A 125 3.56 -7.69 4.25
CA GLN A 125 4.37 -8.83 4.66
C GLN A 125 4.73 -8.75 6.15
N ALA A 126 5.12 -7.57 6.63
CA ALA A 126 5.47 -7.36 8.03
C ALA A 126 4.27 -7.52 8.96
N VAL A 127 3.11 -6.95 8.62
CA VAL A 127 1.87 -7.13 9.41
C VAL A 127 1.49 -8.61 9.48
N SER A 128 1.54 -9.32 8.35
CA SER A 128 1.24 -10.75 8.31
C SER A 128 2.20 -11.58 9.17
N ALA A 129 3.52 -11.31 9.07
CA ALA A 129 4.54 -12.03 9.83
C ALA A 129 4.50 -11.74 11.34
N LEU A 130 3.99 -10.56 11.71
CA LEU A 130 3.86 -10.11 13.11
C LEU A 130 2.49 -10.41 13.72
N ALA A 131 1.55 -10.99 12.96
CA ALA A 131 0.25 -11.38 13.50
C ALA A 131 0.39 -12.44 14.60
N PRO A 132 -0.39 -12.41 15.68
CA PRO A 132 -1.40 -11.39 16.05
C PRO A 132 -0.84 -10.24 16.92
N LEU A 133 0.47 -10.02 16.95
CA LEU A 133 1.12 -9.05 17.85
C LEU A 133 0.99 -7.61 17.35
N ALA A 134 1.08 -7.39 16.04
CA ALA A 134 1.01 -6.07 15.44
C ALA A 134 -0.42 -5.75 14.96
N GLN A 135 -0.88 -4.57 15.33
CA GLN A 135 -2.07 -3.95 14.74
C GLN A 135 -1.74 -3.34 13.38
N ASP A 136 -0.57 -2.71 13.29
CA ASP A 136 -0.04 -2.09 12.09
C ASP A 136 1.48 -1.89 12.19
N VAL A 137 2.12 -1.58 11.05
CA VAL A 137 3.52 -1.21 11.00
C VAL A 137 3.75 -0.02 10.07
N VAL A 138 4.74 0.81 10.39
CA VAL A 138 5.27 1.84 9.48
C VAL A 138 6.67 1.43 9.07
N VAL A 139 6.91 1.40 7.75
CA VAL A 139 8.22 1.11 7.17
C VAL A 139 9.04 2.40 7.15
N THR A 140 10.25 2.35 7.70
CA THR A 140 11.17 3.49 7.78
C THR A 140 12.52 3.15 7.15
N GLY A 141 13.32 4.15 6.85
CA GLY A 141 14.66 3.93 6.29
C GLY A 141 15.00 4.85 5.11
N HIS A 142 14.17 5.86 4.82
CA HIS A 142 14.47 6.87 3.80
C HIS A 142 15.86 7.48 4.05
N ASP A 143 16.71 7.44 3.02
CA ASP A 143 18.10 7.88 3.08
C ASP A 143 18.93 7.23 4.22
N ARG A 144 18.58 5.99 4.59
CA ARG A 144 19.36 5.17 5.53
C ARG A 144 19.93 3.94 4.83
N SER A 145 20.88 3.28 5.49
CA SER A 145 21.49 2.04 4.98
C SER A 145 20.60 0.81 5.12
N GLU A 146 19.59 0.87 6.00
CA GLU A 146 18.75 -0.26 6.38
C GLU A 146 17.29 0.17 6.59
N ILE A 147 16.41 -0.80 6.40
CA ILE A 147 14.98 -0.65 6.70
C ILE A 147 14.75 -0.89 8.19
N GLY A 148 13.91 -0.04 8.78
CA GLY A 148 13.35 -0.22 10.12
C GLY A 148 11.84 -0.36 10.06
N LEU A 149 11.25 -0.93 11.12
CA LEU A 149 9.80 -0.95 11.33
C LEU A 149 9.47 -0.20 12.62
N LEU A 150 8.44 0.64 12.60
CA LEU A 150 7.69 1.03 13.79
C LEU A 150 6.51 0.07 13.89
N VAL A 151 6.43 -0.67 14.99
CA VAL A 151 5.42 -1.72 15.18
C VAL A 151 4.43 -1.25 16.23
N PHE A 152 3.18 -1.04 15.82
CA PHE A 152 2.08 -0.71 16.72
C PHE A 152 1.46 -1.99 17.23
N LEU A 153 1.57 -2.21 18.54
CA LEU A 153 1.12 -3.44 19.17
C LEU A 153 -0.42 -3.47 19.31
N THR A 154 -0.98 -4.67 19.12
CA THR A 154 -2.37 -4.92 19.50
C THR A 154 -2.54 -4.80 21.02
N GLU A 155 -3.76 -4.53 21.49
CA GLU A 155 -4.02 -4.44 22.92
C GLU A 155 -3.67 -5.75 23.66
N ALA A 156 -3.95 -6.89 23.04
CA ALA A 156 -3.57 -8.19 23.58
C ALA A 156 -2.05 -8.36 23.71
N ALA A 157 -1.30 -7.89 22.73
CA ALA A 157 0.17 -7.96 22.74
C ALA A 157 0.79 -7.04 23.82
N ARG A 158 0.16 -5.92 24.13
CA ARG A 158 0.61 -5.00 25.20
C ARG A 158 0.52 -5.59 26.60
N GLN A 159 -0.34 -6.60 26.79
CA GLN A 159 -0.50 -7.30 28.07
C GLN A 159 0.53 -8.43 28.26
N LEU A 160 1.28 -8.78 27.21
CA LEU A 160 2.31 -9.81 27.30
C LEU A 160 3.62 -9.27 27.89
N PRO A 161 4.46 -10.13 28.50
CA PRO A 161 5.80 -9.73 28.91
C PRO A 161 6.60 -9.15 27.75
N ARG A 162 7.24 -8.01 27.97
CA ARG A 162 7.96 -7.27 26.93
C ARG A 162 9.03 -8.10 26.22
N ASP A 163 9.71 -8.97 26.98
CA ASP A 163 10.76 -9.84 26.44
C ASP A 163 10.20 -10.91 25.51
N ASP A 164 9.00 -11.44 25.80
CA ASP A 164 8.30 -12.40 24.96
C ASP A 164 7.87 -11.77 23.62
N VAL A 165 7.33 -10.55 23.69
CA VAL A 165 6.96 -9.79 22.49
C VAL A 165 8.22 -9.50 21.65
N ALA A 166 9.30 -9.05 22.27
CA ALA A 166 10.56 -8.76 21.59
C ALA A 166 11.19 -10.02 20.95
N ALA A 167 11.07 -11.17 21.60
CA ALA A 167 11.55 -12.45 21.06
C ALA A 167 10.76 -12.87 19.82
N LYS A 168 9.43 -12.77 19.87
CA LYS A 168 8.55 -13.10 18.74
C LYS A 168 8.77 -12.14 17.56
N VAL A 169 8.91 -10.84 17.82
CA VAL A 169 9.22 -9.85 16.77
C VAL A 169 10.57 -10.15 16.12
N ARG A 170 11.60 -10.48 16.90
CA ARG A 170 12.91 -10.90 16.35
C ARG A 170 12.79 -12.11 15.44
N ALA A 171 12.04 -13.12 15.84
CA ALA A 171 11.81 -14.32 15.02
C ALA A 171 11.09 -13.98 13.71
N ALA A 172 10.08 -13.10 13.75
CA ALA A 172 9.38 -12.63 12.56
C ALA A 172 10.31 -11.86 11.60
N LEU A 173 11.16 -10.95 12.11
CA LEU A 173 12.16 -10.26 11.30
C LEU A 173 13.16 -11.22 10.65
N GLN A 174 13.60 -12.25 11.36
CA GLN A 174 14.47 -13.28 10.81
C GLN A 174 13.80 -14.07 9.70
N ALA A 175 12.52 -14.43 9.87
CA ALA A 175 11.75 -15.11 8.85
C ALA A 175 11.57 -14.25 7.59
N LEU A 176 11.23 -12.96 7.74
CA LEU A 176 11.16 -12.02 6.62
C LEU A 176 12.50 -11.92 5.88
N LYS A 177 13.60 -11.85 6.62
CA LYS A 177 14.95 -11.79 6.05
C LYS A 177 15.32 -13.04 5.28
N ALA A 178 14.92 -14.22 5.76
CA ALA A 178 15.20 -15.49 5.10
C ALA A 178 14.50 -15.65 3.73
N HIS A 179 13.37 -14.96 3.54
CA HIS A 179 12.60 -14.99 2.29
C HIS A 179 12.86 -13.79 1.38
N ALA A 180 13.68 -12.83 1.84
CA ALA A 180 13.96 -11.60 1.10
C ALA A 180 15.00 -11.82 0.00
N GLY A 181 14.77 -11.22 -1.17
CA GLY A 181 15.74 -11.19 -2.28
C GLY A 181 16.87 -10.17 -2.11
N GLY A 182 16.85 -9.37 -1.04
CA GLY A 182 17.86 -8.33 -0.78
C GLY A 182 17.52 -7.41 0.38
N SER A 183 18.43 -6.49 0.71
CA SER A 183 18.32 -5.56 1.85
C SER A 183 17.13 -4.59 1.77
N SER A 184 16.61 -4.34 0.57
CA SER A 184 15.42 -3.50 0.34
C SER A 184 14.09 -4.22 0.58
N GLN A 185 14.14 -5.52 0.89
CA GLN A 185 12.96 -6.36 1.14
C GLN A 185 12.93 -6.93 2.56
N ALA A 186 13.95 -6.62 3.39
CA ALA A 186 14.04 -7.15 4.74
C ALA A 186 14.31 -6.04 5.76
N PRO A 187 13.43 -5.86 6.75
CA PRO A 187 13.70 -4.95 7.85
C PRO A 187 14.81 -5.51 8.75
N ALA A 188 15.79 -4.66 9.09
CA ALA A 188 16.91 -5.00 9.95
C ALA A 188 16.60 -4.84 11.44
N ARG A 189 15.62 -3.99 11.76
CA ARG A 189 15.27 -3.61 13.14
C ARG A 189 13.78 -3.24 13.25
N ALA A 190 13.27 -3.31 14.48
CA ALA A 190 11.93 -2.83 14.81
C ALA A 190 11.93 -2.07 16.13
N LEU A 191 11.14 -1.03 16.21
CA LEU A 191 10.79 -0.31 17.44
C LEU A 191 9.33 -0.63 17.77
N LEU A 192 9.11 -1.14 18.99
CA LEU A 192 7.76 -1.44 19.47
C LEU A 192 7.16 -0.19 20.08
N LEU A 193 6.00 0.21 19.57
CA LEU A 193 5.24 1.36 20.05
C LEU A 193 4.01 0.87 20.80
N PRO A 194 3.80 1.32 22.05
CA PRO A 194 2.65 0.91 22.85
C PRO A 194 1.37 1.56 22.38
N ASP A 195 1.46 2.76 21.82
CA ASP A 195 0.31 3.56 21.42
C ASP A 195 0.09 3.53 19.91
N ALA A 196 -1.17 3.50 19.49
CA ALA A 196 -1.53 3.67 18.09
C ALA A 196 -1.23 5.11 17.64
N PRO A 197 -0.94 5.34 16.34
CA PRO A 197 -0.72 6.68 15.85
C PRO A 197 -1.99 7.53 16.03
N SER A 198 -1.80 8.81 16.37
CA SER A 198 -2.87 9.75 16.76
C SER A 198 -3.10 10.80 15.66
N LEU A 199 -4.36 10.94 15.25
CA LEU A 199 -4.81 12.06 14.42
C LEU A 199 -4.61 13.41 15.12
N ALA A 200 -4.89 13.47 16.43
CA ALA A 200 -4.77 14.71 17.21
C ALA A 200 -3.32 15.17 17.36
N ALA A 201 -2.35 14.25 17.33
CA ALA A 201 -0.92 14.56 17.34
C ALA A 201 -0.34 14.81 15.93
N GLY A 202 -1.15 14.72 14.87
CA GLY A 202 -0.69 14.88 13.49
C GLY A 202 0.17 13.72 12.98
N GLU A 203 0.10 12.56 13.63
CA GLU A 203 0.84 11.35 13.23
C GLU A 203 0.15 10.58 12.10
N ILE A 204 -1.12 10.88 11.87
CA ILE A 204 -1.91 10.39 10.75
C ILE A 204 -2.41 11.61 9.99
N THR A 205 -2.20 11.63 8.68
CA THR A 205 -2.72 12.66 7.78
C THR A 205 -3.83 12.10 6.91
N ASP A 206 -4.66 12.98 6.34
CA ASP A 206 -5.76 12.59 5.45
C ASP A 206 -5.25 12.01 4.11
N LYS A 207 -4.00 12.28 3.79
CA LYS A 207 -3.28 11.77 2.59
C LYS A 207 -1.80 11.55 2.88
#